data_c1bab8191a42575fbd86bb4e5e23e7e8
#
_entry.id   c1bab8191a42575fbd86bb4e5e23e7e8
#
_cell.length_a   1.000
_cell.length_b   1.000
_cell.length_c   1.000
_cell.angle_alpha   90.00
_cell.angle_beta   90.00
_cell.angle_gamma   90.00
#
_symmetry.space_group_name_H-M   'P 1'
#
loop_
_entity.id
_entity.type
_entity.pdbx_description
1 polymer ?
#
loop_
_entity_poly.entity_id
_entity_poly.type
_entity_poly.pdbx_seq_one_letter_code
_entity_poly.pdbx_strand_id
1 'polypeptide(L)'
;MFAGFGDFVLTHREEILQSWIAAIDQQPNISASDNLTYTQLLDHLPELCSELAALLRQPEAKETKREAKRDAQAHGWKRWRQGYKLDELIREICLVRRDFIDTWLPRFSDTNARFDIDAQNGARRVAECFFDDVVIEATVQFVDEHDQAVRRANAGVPEATKRGAATKAEFIKFVTHRVREPLGPLLFALELLLHEESLSPHAVEMIQVLQRGVKEEARAIEELLSFLDRVAGFHIEP
;
A
#
# COMPACT_ATOMS: atom_id res chain seq x y z
N MET A 1 -9.18 21.60 -4.79
CA MET A 1 -7.78 21.90 -4.49
C MET A 1 -6.83 21.06 -5.37
N PHE A 2 -7.04 19.74 -5.55
CA PHE A 2 -6.16 18.87 -6.37
C PHE A 2 -6.77 18.44 -7.70
N ALA A 3 -7.91 19.01 -8.11
CA ALA A 3 -8.64 18.60 -9.33
C ALA A 3 -7.76 18.62 -10.58
N GLY A 4 -6.93 19.65 -10.73
CA GLY A 4 -6.01 19.75 -11.86
C GLY A 4 -4.97 18.62 -11.90
N PHE A 5 -4.54 18.09 -10.74
CA PHE A 5 -3.67 16.92 -10.70
C PHE A 5 -4.42 15.64 -11.08
N GLY A 6 -5.67 15.48 -10.64
CA GLY A 6 -6.51 14.37 -11.11
C GLY A 6 -6.75 14.40 -12.62
N ASP A 7 -6.95 15.59 -13.21
CA ASP A 7 -7.06 15.76 -14.67
C ASP A 7 -5.75 15.41 -15.40
N PHE A 8 -4.62 15.81 -14.85
CA PHE A 8 -3.29 15.45 -15.35
C PHE A 8 -3.08 13.93 -15.35
N VAL A 9 -3.43 13.24 -14.24
CA VAL A 9 -3.34 11.77 -14.14
C VAL A 9 -4.15 11.09 -15.23
N LEU A 10 -5.39 11.54 -15.51
CA LEU A 10 -6.21 10.98 -16.59
C LEU A 10 -5.62 11.26 -17.98
N THR A 11 -5.07 12.46 -18.19
CA THR A 11 -4.47 12.83 -19.48
C THR A 11 -3.22 12.00 -19.77
N HIS A 12 -2.43 11.67 -18.75
CA HIS A 12 -1.19 10.89 -18.88
C HIS A 12 -1.35 9.42 -18.47
N ARG A 13 -2.59 8.93 -18.37
CA ARG A 13 -2.90 7.58 -17.88
C ARG A 13 -2.08 6.49 -18.55
N GLU A 14 -1.97 6.54 -19.87
CA GLU A 14 -1.20 5.55 -20.65
C GLU A 14 0.29 5.55 -20.26
N GLU A 15 0.89 6.74 -20.16
CA GLU A 15 2.30 6.89 -19.74
C GLU A 15 2.52 6.41 -18.30
N ILE A 16 1.58 6.69 -17.40
CA ILE A 16 1.60 6.25 -16.00
C ILE A 16 1.58 4.72 -15.95
N LEU A 17 0.65 4.09 -16.68
CA LEU A 17 0.52 2.63 -16.71
C LEU A 17 1.76 1.95 -17.30
N GLN A 18 2.35 2.52 -18.34
CA GLN A 18 3.61 2.02 -18.92
C GLN A 18 4.77 2.14 -17.92
N SER A 19 4.86 3.26 -17.19
CA SER A 19 5.84 3.46 -16.13
C SER A 19 5.69 2.42 -15.01
N TRP A 20 4.46 2.18 -14.56
CA TRP A 20 4.17 1.19 -13.51
C TRP A 20 4.55 -0.22 -13.94
N ILE A 21 4.17 -0.64 -15.16
CA ILE A 21 4.53 -1.97 -15.68
C ILE A 21 6.04 -2.11 -15.83
N ALA A 22 6.73 -1.09 -16.34
CA ALA A 22 8.17 -1.11 -16.46
C ALA A 22 8.86 -1.20 -15.08
N ALA A 23 8.31 -0.54 -14.05
CA ALA A 23 8.82 -0.63 -12.69
C ALA A 23 8.64 -2.03 -12.09
N ILE A 24 7.54 -2.72 -12.39
CA ILE A 24 7.26 -4.11 -11.96
C ILE A 24 8.19 -5.09 -12.68
N ASP A 25 8.31 -4.97 -14.00
CA ASP A 25 9.11 -5.86 -14.86
C ASP A 25 10.61 -5.82 -14.52
N GLN A 26 11.10 -4.69 -14.04
CA GLN A 26 12.49 -4.51 -13.62
C GLN A 26 12.80 -5.03 -12.21
N GLN A 27 11.82 -5.60 -11.49
CA GLN A 27 12.02 -6.03 -10.11
C GLN A 27 12.37 -7.52 -10.00
N PRO A 28 13.62 -7.86 -9.65
CA PRO A 28 14.04 -9.25 -9.52
C PRO A 28 13.34 -10.02 -8.40
N ASN A 29 12.65 -9.31 -7.51
CA ASN A 29 11.93 -9.88 -6.38
C ASN A 29 10.42 -10.07 -6.66
N ILE A 30 9.98 -9.93 -7.90
CA ILE A 30 8.62 -10.21 -8.37
C ILE A 30 8.72 -11.22 -9.52
N SER A 31 9.16 -12.44 -9.19
CA SER A 31 9.45 -13.48 -10.19
C SER A 31 8.19 -14.01 -10.89
N ALA A 32 7.02 -13.86 -10.29
CA ALA A 32 5.76 -14.25 -10.91
C ALA A 32 5.40 -13.38 -12.12
N SER A 33 5.89 -12.13 -12.18
CA SER A 33 5.67 -11.22 -13.32
C SER A 33 6.34 -11.69 -14.60
N ASP A 34 7.49 -12.39 -14.50
CA ASP A 34 8.29 -12.87 -15.65
C ASP A 34 7.49 -13.76 -16.61
N ASN A 35 6.44 -14.41 -16.11
CA ASN A 35 5.62 -15.34 -16.88
C ASN A 35 4.30 -14.71 -17.37
N LEU A 36 4.07 -13.40 -17.12
CA LEU A 36 2.85 -12.71 -17.48
C LEU A 36 3.02 -11.89 -18.75
N THR A 37 1.98 -11.88 -19.55
CA THR A 37 1.89 -10.94 -20.68
C THR A 37 1.63 -9.52 -20.20
N TYR A 38 1.95 -8.52 -21.04
CA TYR A 38 1.63 -7.12 -20.76
C TYR A 38 0.17 -6.91 -20.30
N THR A 39 -0.79 -7.52 -21.00
CA THR A 39 -2.21 -7.42 -20.64
C THR A 39 -2.52 -8.05 -19.27
N GLN A 40 -1.81 -9.10 -18.89
CA GLN A 40 -1.97 -9.74 -17.59
C GLN A 40 -1.33 -8.94 -16.46
N LEU A 41 -0.25 -8.22 -16.74
CA LEU A 41 0.37 -7.28 -15.80
C LEU A 41 -0.50 -6.03 -15.62
N LEU A 42 -1.04 -5.51 -16.73
CA LEU A 42 -1.90 -4.33 -16.72
C LEU A 42 -3.11 -4.50 -15.82
N ASP A 43 -3.80 -5.63 -15.95
CA ASP A 43 -4.93 -6.09 -15.11
C ASP A 43 -5.89 -4.97 -14.66
N HIS A 44 -6.03 -4.75 -13.35
CA HIS A 44 -6.87 -3.69 -12.74
C HIS A 44 -6.13 -2.35 -12.52
N LEU A 45 -4.88 -2.23 -12.95
CA LEU A 45 -4.11 -0.98 -12.81
C LEU A 45 -4.79 0.21 -13.51
N PRO A 46 -5.44 0.05 -14.68
CA PRO A 46 -6.18 1.12 -15.31
C PRO A 46 -7.35 1.65 -14.48
N GLU A 47 -8.09 0.78 -13.82
CA GLU A 47 -9.21 1.11 -12.95
C GLU A 47 -8.69 1.85 -11.72
N LEU A 48 -7.70 1.30 -11.03
CA LEU A 48 -7.05 1.92 -9.87
C LEU A 48 -6.47 3.30 -10.20
N CYS A 49 -5.86 3.47 -11.37
CA CYS A 49 -5.38 4.78 -11.83
C CYS A 49 -6.51 5.79 -12.01
N SER A 50 -7.65 5.35 -12.56
CA SER A 50 -8.84 6.19 -12.76
C SER A 50 -9.48 6.60 -11.44
N GLU A 51 -9.53 5.70 -10.48
CA GLU A 51 -10.10 5.93 -9.14
C GLU A 51 -9.21 6.87 -8.32
N LEU A 52 -7.88 6.69 -8.38
CA LEU A 52 -6.93 7.63 -7.79
C LEU A 52 -7.14 9.03 -8.36
N ALA A 53 -7.26 9.17 -9.69
CA ALA A 53 -7.54 10.45 -10.32
C ALA A 53 -8.88 11.06 -9.87
N ALA A 54 -9.91 10.24 -9.70
CA ALA A 54 -11.22 10.69 -9.19
C ALA A 54 -11.14 11.14 -7.73
N LEU A 55 -10.39 10.44 -6.88
CA LEU A 55 -10.17 10.84 -5.47
C LEU A 55 -9.31 12.10 -5.36
N LEU A 56 -8.33 12.31 -6.23
CA LEU A 56 -7.59 13.58 -6.30
C LEU A 56 -8.49 14.75 -6.66
N ARG A 57 -9.53 14.54 -7.48
CA ARG A 57 -10.54 15.56 -7.77
C ARG A 57 -11.50 15.77 -6.61
N GLN A 58 -11.91 14.68 -5.97
CA GLN A 58 -12.93 14.68 -4.92
C GLN A 58 -12.60 13.64 -3.82
N PRO A 59 -11.73 14.00 -2.83
CA PRO A 59 -11.20 13.06 -1.83
C PRO A 59 -12.26 12.36 -0.97
N GLU A 60 -13.45 12.97 -0.83
CA GLU A 60 -14.54 12.43 -0.01
C GLU A 60 -15.61 11.65 -0.81
N ALA A 61 -15.34 11.33 -2.08
CA ALA A 61 -16.26 10.57 -2.93
C ALA A 61 -16.41 9.11 -2.43
N LYS A 62 -17.46 8.85 -1.66
CA LYS A 62 -17.71 7.53 -1.04
C LYS A 62 -17.89 6.41 -2.07
N GLU A 63 -18.49 6.70 -3.21
CA GLU A 63 -18.68 5.70 -4.25
C GLU A 63 -17.35 5.30 -4.88
N THR A 64 -16.50 6.27 -5.21
CA THR A 64 -15.14 6.01 -5.72
C THR A 64 -14.31 5.19 -4.74
N LYS A 65 -14.39 5.49 -3.44
CA LYS A 65 -13.72 4.68 -2.40
C LYS A 65 -14.22 3.23 -2.38
N ARG A 66 -15.52 3.01 -2.64
CA ARG A 66 -16.08 1.65 -2.74
C ARG A 66 -15.65 0.92 -4.02
N GLU A 67 -15.56 1.62 -5.13
CA GLU A 67 -15.06 1.07 -6.40
C GLU A 67 -13.60 0.67 -6.26
N ALA A 68 -12.75 1.56 -5.78
CA ALA A 68 -11.34 1.30 -5.49
C ALA A 68 -11.13 0.06 -4.60
N LYS A 69 -11.95 -0.08 -3.56
CA LYS A 69 -11.92 -1.28 -2.71
C LYS A 69 -12.23 -2.56 -3.50
N ARG A 70 -13.27 -2.57 -4.35
CA ARG A 70 -13.62 -3.75 -5.15
C ARG A 70 -12.52 -4.12 -6.15
N ASP A 71 -11.92 -3.12 -6.78
CA ASP A 71 -10.89 -3.36 -7.79
C ASP A 71 -9.56 -3.78 -7.13
N ALA A 72 -9.25 -3.26 -5.95
CA ALA A 72 -8.14 -3.74 -5.14
C ALA A 72 -8.32 -5.22 -4.73
N GLN A 73 -9.53 -5.61 -4.31
CA GLN A 73 -9.86 -7.01 -3.99
C GLN A 73 -9.73 -7.90 -5.23
N ALA A 74 -10.26 -7.45 -6.38
CA ALA A 74 -10.15 -8.18 -7.63
C ALA A 74 -8.69 -8.35 -8.07
N HIS A 75 -7.84 -7.32 -7.87
CA HIS A 75 -6.41 -7.38 -8.11
C HIS A 75 -5.73 -8.44 -7.23
N GLY A 76 -5.97 -8.44 -5.92
CA GLY A 76 -5.44 -9.45 -4.99
C GLY A 76 -5.82 -10.88 -5.36
N TRP A 77 -7.10 -11.10 -5.70
CA TRP A 77 -7.59 -12.38 -6.19
C TRP A 77 -6.88 -12.85 -7.45
N LYS A 78 -6.68 -11.95 -8.40
CA LYS A 78 -6.09 -12.28 -9.70
C LYS A 78 -4.60 -12.58 -9.56
N ARG A 79 -3.86 -11.79 -8.77
CA ARG A 79 -2.44 -12.05 -8.51
C ARG A 79 -2.21 -13.38 -7.81
N TRP A 80 -3.09 -13.75 -6.86
CA TRP A 80 -3.07 -15.08 -6.27
C TRP A 80 -3.21 -16.19 -7.34
N ARG A 81 -4.16 -16.06 -8.27
CA ARG A 81 -4.36 -17.02 -9.36
C ARG A 81 -3.20 -17.06 -10.38
N GLN A 82 -2.50 -15.99 -10.54
CA GLN A 82 -1.31 -15.89 -11.38
C GLN A 82 -0.05 -16.45 -10.71
N GLY A 83 -0.16 -16.97 -9.49
CA GLY A 83 0.96 -17.62 -8.79
C GLY A 83 1.87 -16.65 -8.04
N TYR A 84 1.45 -15.41 -7.86
CA TYR A 84 2.17 -14.48 -7.00
C TYR A 84 2.28 -15.02 -5.58
N LYS A 85 3.40 -14.70 -4.93
CA LYS A 85 3.51 -14.77 -3.48
C LYS A 85 2.95 -13.48 -2.89
N LEU A 86 2.57 -13.53 -1.63
CA LEU A 86 2.00 -12.37 -0.95
C LEU A 86 2.97 -11.17 -0.91
N ASP A 87 4.26 -11.43 -0.68
CA ASP A 87 5.27 -10.38 -0.66
C ASP A 87 5.50 -9.77 -2.05
N GLU A 88 5.33 -10.54 -3.13
CA GLU A 88 5.39 -10.03 -4.51
C GLU A 88 4.22 -9.07 -4.79
N LEU A 89 2.98 -9.42 -4.36
CA LEU A 89 1.81 -8.53 -4.46
C LEU A 89 2.03 -7.21 -3.71
N ILE A 90 2.49 -7.29 -2.46
CA ILE A 90 2.74 -6.08 -1.66
C ILE A 90 3.83 -5.22 -2.30
N ARG A 91 4.92 -5.84 -2.80
CA ARG A 91 5.99 -5.12 -3.50
C ARG A 91 5.49 -4.41 -4.74
N GLU A 92 4.66 -5.08 -5.55
CA GLU A 92 4.07 -4.52 -6.75
C GLU A 92 3.32 -3.22 -6.43
N ILE A 93 2.39 -3.24 -5.48
CA ILE A 93 1.61 -2.06 -5.10
C ILE A 93 2.51 -0.96 -4.51
N CYS A 94 3.51 -1.32 -3.71
CA CYS A 94 4.48 -0.35 -3.17
C CYS A 94 5.33 0.30 -4.27
N LEU A 95 5.67 -0.41 -5.33
CA LEU A 95 6.40 0.13 -6.49
C LEU A 95 5.53 1.14 -7.25
N VAL A 96 4.30 0.77 -7.54
CA VAL A 96 3.31 1.63 -8.21
C VAL A 96 3.10 2.92 -7.41
N ARG A 97 2.91 2.82 -6.08
CA ARG A 97 2.81 3.98 -5.18
C ARG A 97 4.05 4.87 -5.26
N ARG A 98 5.23 4.28 -5.16
CA ARG A 98 6.50 5.02 -5.18
C ARG A 98 6.70 5.75 -6.49
N ASP A 99 6.49 5.09 -7.62
CA ASP A 99 6.60 5.73 -8.93
C ASP A 99 5.62 6.91 -9.06
N PHE A 100 4.39 6.75 -8.60
CA PHE A 100 3.40 7.83 -8.61
C PHE A 100 3.85 9.04 -7.78
N ILE A 101 4.35 8.81 -6.58
CA ILE A 101 4.74 9.88 -5.65
C ILE A 101 6.06 10.54 -6.06
N ASP A 102 7.03 9.75 -6.55
CA ASP A 102 8.38 10.23 -6.80
C ASP A 102 8.58 10.71 -8.25
N THR A 103 7.72 10.29 -9.18
CA THR A 103 7.82 10.67 -10.60
C THR A 103 6.67 11.59 -11.02
N TRP A 104 5.42 11.17 -10.84
CA TRP A 104 4.26 11.84 -11.44
C TRP A 104 3.80 13.07 -10.67
N LEU A 105 3.85 13.04 -9.35
CA LEU A 105 3.52 14.19 -8.51
C LEU A 105 4.51 15.36 -8.72
N PRO A 106 5.85 15.16 -8.72
CA PRO A 106 6.81 16.21 -9.06
C PRO A 106 6.64 16.72 -10.50
N ARG A 107 6.47 15.83 -11.48
CA ARG A 107 6.26 16.21 -12.88
C ARG A 107 5.09 17.17 -13.07
N PHE A 108 3.98 16.96 -12.37
CA PHE A 108 2.86 17.91 -12.36
C PHE A 108 3.22 19.21 -11.65
N SER A 109 3.88 19.11 -10.51
CA SER A 109 4.29 20.27 -9.72
C SER A 109 5.20 21.22 -10.51
N ASP A 110 6.18 20.66 -11.23
CA ASP A 110 7.15 21.44 -12.02
C ASP A 110 6.48 22.22 -13.17
N THR A 111 5.35 21.71 -13.67
CA THR A 111 4.62 22.35 -14.78
C THR A 111 3.50 23.28 -14.30
N ASN A 112 3.21 23.34 -13.00
CA ASN A 112 2.06 24.03 -12.46
C ASN A 112 2.38 24.92 -11.24
N ALA A 113 2.79 26.15 -11.50
CA ALA A 113 3.21 27.11 -10.47
C ALA A 113 2.11 27.43 -9.42
N ARG A 114 0.84 27.08 -9.67
CA ARG A 114 -0.27 27.23 -8.71
C ARG A 114 -0.43 26.04 -7.78
N PHE A 115 0.32 24.97 -8.02
CA PHE A 115 0.33 23.77 -7.20
C PHE A 115 1.40 23.93 -6.13
N ASP A 116 1.06 24.72 -5.09
CA ASP A 116 1.95 25.05 -3.99
C ASP A 116 2.26 23.85 -3.09
N ILE A 117 3.13 24.04 -2.12
CA ILE A 117 3.60 22.96 -1.24
C ILE A 117 2.44 22.34 -0.41
N ASP A 118 1.43 23.13 -0.04
CA ASP A 118 0.28 22.64 0.71
C ASP A 118 -0.60 21.77 -0.18
N ALA A 119 -0.82 22.17 -1.43
CA ALA A 119 -1.52 21.37 -2.43
C ALA A 119 -0.77 20.06 -2.75
N GLN A 120 0.55 20.12 -2.87
CA GLN A 120 1.40 18.94 -3.07
C GLN A 120 1.29 17.96 -1.89
N ASN A 121 1.43 18.45 -0.67
CA ASN A 121 1.31 17.64 0.55
C ASN A 121 -0.10 17.04 0.68
N GLY A 122 -1.13 17.79 0.32
CA GLY A 122 -2.50 17.31 0.31
C GLY A 122 -2.73 16.21 -0.74
N ALA A 123 -2.25 16.40 -1.96
CA ALA A 123 -2.35 15.41 -3.02
C ALA A 123 -1.56 14.13 -2.70
N ARG A 124 -0.34 14.29 -2.16
CA ARG A 124 0.48 13.17 -1.66
C ARG A 124 -0.29 12.35 -0.63
N ARG A 125 -0.91 12.99 0.36
CA ARG A 125 -1.68 12.31 1.40
C ARG A 125 -2.87 11.55 0.84
N VAL A 126 -3.58 12.11 -0.14
CA VAL A 126 -4.68 11.40 -0.82
C VAL A 126 -4.16 10.15 -1.52
N ALA A 127 -3.03 10.26 -2.23
CA ALA A 127 -2.41 9.12 -2.92
C ALA A 127 -1.91 8.05 -1.94
N GLU A 128 -1.23 8.45 -0.87
CA GLU A 128 -0.76 7.53 0.18
C GLU A 128 -1.92 6.76 0.80
N CYS A 129 -2.97 7.44 1.27
CA CYS A 129 -4.16 6.77 1.80
C CYS A 129 -4.81 5.82 0.80
N PHE A 130 -4.91 6.22 -0.48
CA PHE A 130 -5.46 5.37 -1.53
C PHE A 130 -4.65 4.08 -1.68
N PHE A 131 -3.33 4.17 -1.81
CA PHE A 131 -2.48 2.99 -1.99
C PHE A 131 -2.40 2.12 -0.73
N ASP A 132 -2.50 2.70 0.46
CA ASP A 132 -2.60 1.94 1.71
C ASP A 132 -3.89 1.11 1.76
N ASP A 133 -5.02 1.70 1.37
CA ASP A 133 -6.30 0.98 1.23
C ASP A 133 -6.19 -0.14 0.17
N VAL A 134 -5.55 0.12 -0.98
CA VAL A 134 -5.31 -0.90 -2.02
C VAL A 134 -4.47 -2.06 -1.50
N VAL A 135 -3.38 -1.79 -0.78
CA VAL A 135 -2.54 -2.84 -0.16
C VAL A 135 -3.38 -3.70 0.79
N ILE A 136 -4.15 -3.06 1.67
CA ILE A 136 -4.97 -3.77 2.67
C ILE A 136 -6.00 -4.67 1.98
N GLU A 137 -6.79 -4.13 1.07
CA GLU A 137 -7.88 -4.87 0.44
C GLU A 137 -7.39 -5.99 -0.48
N ALA A 138 -6.34 -5.74 -1.27
CA ALA A 138 -5.73 -6.76 -2.11
C ALA A 138 -5.10 -7.89 -1.28
N THR A 139 -4.44 -7.55 -0.17
CA THR A 139 -3.85 -8.53 0.74
C THR A 139 -4.90 -9.41 1.42
N VAL A 140 -5.97 -8.80 1.93
CA VAL A 140 -7.08 -9.54 2.56
C VAL A 140 -7.68 -10.54 1.58
N GLN A 141 -7.98 -10.11 0.37
CA GLN A 141 -8.55 -10.99 -0.65
C GLN A 141 -7.58 -12.11 -1.07
N PHE A 142 -6.30 -11.78 -1.23
CA PHE A 142 -5.26 -12.78 -1.57
C PHE A 142 -5.19 -13.88 -0.49
N VAL A 143 -5.19 -13.50 0.79
CA VAL A 143 -5.16 -14.45 1.92
C VAL A 143 -6.43 -15.28 1.98
N ASP A 144 -7.59 -14.67 1.76
CA ASP A 144 -8.86 -15.39 1.77
C ASP A 144 -8.91 -16.47 0.67
N GLU A 145 -8.41 -16.17 -0.52
CA GLU A 145 -8.31 -17.14 -1.62
C GLU A 145 -7.35 -18.29 -1.29
N HIS A 146 -6.19 -17.93 -0.71
CA HIS A 146 -5.22 -18.94 -0.26
C HIS A 146 -5.84 -19.89 0.76
N ASP A 147 -6.49 -19.34 1.79
CA ASP A 147 -7.14 -20.13 2.84
C ASP A 147 -8.26 -21.01 2.28
N GLN A 148 -9.05 -20.50 1.34
CA GLN A 148 -10.09 -21.29 0.67
C GLN A 148 -9.50 -22.44 -0.16
N ALA A 149 -8.40 -22.19 -0.87
CA ALA A 149 -7.70 -23.24 -1.63
C ALA A 149 -7.15 -24.33 -0.71
N VAL A 150 -6.54 -23.95 0.41
CA VAL A 150 -6.05 -24.88 1.44
C VAL A 150 -7.21 -25.71 2.02
N ARG A 151 -8.35 -25.07 2.35
CA ARG A 151 -9.54 -25.78 2.85
C ARG A 151 -10.10 -26.77 1.83
N ARG A 152 -10.16 -26.37 0.54
CA ARG A 152 -10.63 -27.27 -0.55
C ARG A 152 -9.69 -28.48 -0.73
N ALA A 153 -8.36 -28.23 -0.71
CA ALA A 153 -7.37 -29.29 -0.81
C ALA A 153 -7.45 -30.28 0.38
N ASN A 154 -7.82 -29.79 1.56
CA ASN A 154 -7.89 -30.56 2.80
C ASN A 154 -9.29 -31.16 3.10
N ALA A 155 -10.29 -30.91 2.27
CA ALA A 155 -11.67 -31.40 2.50
C ALA A 155 -11.82 -32.93 2.53
N GLY A 156 -10.75 -33.70 2.30
CA GLY A 156 -10.70 -35.14 2.42
C GLY A 156 -9.80 -35.71 3.54
N VAL A 157 -9.20 -34.86 4.40
CA VAL A 157 -8.22 -35.28 5.40
C VAL A 157 -8.58 -34.75 6.78
N PRO A 158 -8.92 -35.61 7.78
CA PRO A 158 -9.41 -35.16 9.09
C PRO A 158 -8.42 -34.43 9.99
N GLU A 159 -7.14 -34.38 9.66
CA GLU A 159 -6.07 -33.86 10.55
C GLU A 159 -5.45 -32.51 10.15
N ALA A 160 -6.01 -31.83 9.14
CA ALA A 160 -5.39 -30.67 8.52
C ALA A 160 -5.69 -29.30 9.22
N THR A 161 -6.48 -29.28 10.28
CA THR A 161 -6.87 -28.03 10.98
C THR A 161 -5.70 -27.31 11.67
N LYS A 162 -4.61 -28.02 11.96
CA LYS A 162 -3.40 -27.44 12.61
C LYS A 162 -2.49 -26.69 11.65
N ARG A 163 -2.48 -27.00 10.34
CA ARG A 163 -1.58 -26.31 9.38
C ARG A 163 -2.10 -24.94 8.93
N GLY A 164 -3.40 -24.77 8.77
CA GLY A 164 -3.98 -23.46 8.40
C GLY A 164 -3.76 -22.39 9.48
N ALA A 165 -3.76 -22.80 10.76
CA ALA A 165 -3.44 -21.92 11.87
C ALA A 165 -1.96 -21.43 11.85
N ALA A 166 -1.01 -22.31 11.50
CA ALA A 166 0.41 -21.96 11.43
C ALA A 166 0.68 -20.94 10.32
N THR A 167 0.08 -21.08 9.15
CA THR A 167 0.25 -20.15 8.01
C THR A 167 -0.31 -18.77 8.33
N LYS A 168 -1.43 -18.68 9.04
CA LYS A 168 -2.04 -17.42 9.48
C LYS A 168 -1.18 -16.70 10.53
N ALA A 169 -0.60 -17.45 11.46
CA ALA A 169 0.32 -16.93 12.47
C ALA A 169 1.64 -16.43 11.84
N GLU A 170 2.21 -17.17 10.90
CA GLU A 170 3.39 -16.75 10.12
C GLU A 170 3.10 -15.47 9.32
N PHE A 171 1.94 -15.36 8.72
CA PHE A 171 1.52 -14.16 8.00
C PHE A 171 1.40 -12.94 8.92
N ILE A 172 0.71 -13.07 10.06
CA ILE A 172 0.59 -12.00 11.04
C ILE A 172 1.98 -11.56 11.52
N LYS A 173 2.87 -12.53 11.82
CA LYS A 173 4.24 -12.28 12.23
C LYS A 173 5.05 -11.56 11.15
N PHE A 174 4.89 -11.93 9.88
CA PHE A 174 5.54 -11.30 8.74
C PHE A 174 5.07 -9.85 8.55
N VAL A 175 3.77 -9.59 8.53
CA VAL A 175 3.20 -8.23 8.41
C VAL A 175 3.64 -7.37 9.58
N THR A 176 3.60 -7.90 10.81
CA THR A 176 4.06 -7.22 12.02
C THR A 176 5.51 -6.76 11.90
N HIS A 177 6.39 -7.66 11.46
CA HIS A 177 7.82 -7.37 11.33
C HIS A 177 8.08 -6.31 10.26
N ARG A 178 7.42 -6.45 9.10
CA ARG A 178 7.59 -5.56 7.95
C ARG A 178 7.07 -4.15 8.16
N VAL A 179 6.04 -4.00 8.97
CA VAL A 179 5.46 -2.67 9.26
C VAL A 179 6.18 -2.00 10.43
N ARG A 180 6.65 -2.76 11.43
CA ARG A 180 7.45 -2.22 12.54
C ARG A 180 8.88 -1.84 12.15
N GLU A 181 9.51 -2.59 11.24
CA GLU A 181 10.91 -2.36 10.83
C GLU A 181 11.20 -0.91 10.37
N PRO A 182 10.38 -0.25 9.53
CA PRO A 182 10.67 1.11 9.08
C PRO A 182 10.38 2.19 10.14
N LEU A 183 9.51 1.93 11.12
CA LEU A 183 9.09 2.94 12.10
C LEU A 183 10.17 3.23 13.15
N GLY A 184 10.96 2.23 13.57
CA GLY A 184 12.02 2.41 14.52
C GLY A 184 13.14 3.35 14.04
N PRO A 185 13.75 3.10 12.87
CA PRO A 185 14.74 4.00 12.27
C PRO A 185 14.21 5.41 11.99
N LEU A 186 12.93 5.55 11.60
CA LEU A 186 12.31 6.87 11.40
C LEU A 186 12.19 7.64 12.71
N LEU A 187 11.72 7.02 13.77
CA LEU A 187 11.65 7.66 15.09
C LEU A 187 13.04 8.07 15.58
N PHE A 188 14.04 7.21 15.42
CA PHE A 188 15.42 7.50 15.79
C PHE A 188 16.00 8.66 14.96
N ALA A 189 15.77 8.69 13.65
CA ALA A 189 16.22 9.80 12.80
C ALA A 189 15.54 11.12 13.18
N LEU A 190 14.25 11.11 13.50
CA LEU A 190 13.53 12.29 13.98
C LEU A 190 14.02 12.74 15.37
N GLU A 191 14.41 11.83 16.23
CA GLU A 191 15.06 12.15 17.52
C GLU A 191 16.43 12.79 17.34
N LEU A 192 17.27 12.24 16.46
CA LEU A 192 18.58 12.82 16.14
C LEU A 192 18.43 14.24 15.57
N LEU A 193 17.48 14.46 14.67
CA LEU A 193 17.23 15.79 14.09
C LEU A 193 16.82 16.81 15.16
N LEU A 194 16.04 16.42 16.19
CA LEU A 194 15.65 17.33 17.27
C LEU A 194 16.83 17.75 18.18
N HIS A 195 17.93 17.02 18.16
CA HIS A 195 19.14 17.35 18.93
C HIS A 195 20.12 18.26 18.15
N GLU A 196 19.81 18.61 16.89
CA GLU A 196 20.62 19.56 16.14
C GLU A 196 20.39 21.01 16.62
N GLU A 197 21.44 21.68 17.06
CA GLU A 197 21.40 23.04 17.64
C GLU A 197 21.03 24.13 16.61
N SER A 198 20.96 23.81 15.31
CA SER A 198 20.79 24.80 14.21
C SER A 198 19.38 24.82 13.60
N LEU A 199 18.41 24.08 14.15
CA LEU A 199 17.06 24.03 13.59
C LEU A 199 16.25 25.29 13.85
N SER A 200 15.53 25.75 12.82
CA SER A 200 14.56 26.83 12.98
C SER A 200 13.38 26.36 13.86
N PRO A 201 12.67 27.26 14.59
CA PRO A 201 11.50 26.90 15.38
C PRO A 201 10.42 26.17 14.55
N HIS A 202 10.26 26.53 13.29
CA HIS A 202 9.33 25.88 12.37
C HIS A 202 9.78 24.44 12.02
N ALA A 203 11.07 24.21 11.83
CA ALA A 203 11.60 22.86 11.58
C ALA A 203 11.39 21.95 12.79
N VAL A 204 11.59 22.46 14.02
CA VAL A 204 11.32 21.73 15.26
C VAL A 204 9.85 21.34 15.36
N GLU A 205 8.94 22.27 15.07
CA GLU A 205 7.49 22.02 15.07
C GLU A 205 7.10 20.94 14.05
N MET A 206 7.63 20.99 12.83
CA MET A 206 7.40 19.97 11.80
C MET A 206 7.91 18.60 12.22
N ILE A 207 9.10 18.51 12.79
CA ILE A 207 9.66 17.23 13.28
C ILE A 207 8.79 16.66 14.39
N GLN A 208 8.28 17.49 15.31
CA GLN A 208 7.37 17.05 16.37
C GLN A 208 6.02 16.55 15.83
N VAL A 209 5.51 17.16 14.74
CA VAL A 209 4.30 16.69 14.05
C VAL A 209 4.57 15.32 13.42
N LEU A 210 5.70 15.15 12.73
CA LEU A 210 6.10 13.87 12.16
C LEU A 210 6.27 12.78 13.22
N GLN A 211 6.92 13.09 14.33
CA GLN A 211 7.07 12.13 15.44
C GLN A 211 5.72 11.68 16.01
N ARG A 212 4.77 12.61 16.14
CA ARG A 212 3.41 12.24 16.59
C ARG A 212 2.73 11.32 15.60
N GLY A 213 2.78 11.63 14.30
CA GLY A 213 2.20 10.80 13.25
C GLY A 213 2.78 9.38 13.26
N VAL A 214 4.11 9.23 13.30
CA VAL A 214 4.77 7.92 13.35
C VAL A 214 4.40 7.14 14.61
N LYS A 215 4.26 7.81 15.77
CA LYS A 215 3.83 7.16 17.02
C LYS A 215 2.35 6.74 16.99
N GLU A 216 1.49 7.53 16.34
CA GLU A 216 0.07 7.18 16.15
C GLU A 216 -0.09 5.99 15.22
N GLU A 217 0.66 5.93 14.11
CA GLU A 217 0.68 4.77 13.22
C GLU A 217 1.21 3.51 13.93
N ALA A 218 2.28 3.63 14.69
CA ALA A 218 2.79 2.51 15.49
C ALA A 218 1.75 1.95 16.46
N ARG A 219 0.97 2.82 17.11
CA ARG A 219 -0.15 2.42 18.00
C ARG A 219 -1.28 1.74 17.24
N ALA A 220 -1.69 2.30 16.11
CA ALA A 220 -2.76 1.72 15.29
C ALA A 220 -2.39 0.30 14.83
N ILE A 221 -1.13 0.09 14.47
CA ILE A 221 -0.58 -1.23 14.13
C ILE A 221 -0.63 -2.18 15.34
N GLU A 222 -0.24 -1.73 16.52
CA GLU A 222 -0.31 -2.55 17.75
C GLU A 222 -1.74 -2.92 18.13
N GLU A 223 -2.69 -2.00 17.98
CA GLU A 223 -4.12 -2.25 18.21
C GLU A 223 -4.66 -3.27 17.21
N LEU A 224 -4.30 -3.16 15.94
CA LEU A 224 -4.69 -4.09 14.88
C LEU A 224 -4.13 -5.49 15.13
N LEU A 225 -2.87 -5.59 15.54
CA LEU A 225 -2.23 -6.86 15.90
C LEU A 225 -2.88 -7.48 17.13
N SER A 226 -3.18 -6.69 18.16
CA SER A 226 -3.89 -7.12 19.35
C SER A 226 -5.33 -7.58 19.05
N PHE A 227 -5.99 -6.93 18.09
CA PHE A 227 -7.30 -7.36 17.60
C PHE A 227 -7.22 -8.70 16.85
N LEU A 228 -6.25 -8.84 15.95
CA LEU A 228 -6.01 -10.08 15.20
C LEU A 228 -5.66 -11.24 16.13
N ASP A 229 -4.89 -10.99 17.18
CA ASP A 229 -4.55 -11.97 18.20
C ASP A 229 -5.80 -12.46 18.95
N ARG A 230 -6.67 -11.55 19.35
CA ARG A 230 -7.95 -11.90 20.03
C ARG A 230 -8.92 -12.65 19.12
N VAL A 231 -9.03 -12.26 17.84
CA VAL A 231 -9.94 -12.89 16.87
C VAL A 231 -9.41 -14.23 16.39
N ALA A 232 -8.10 -14.40 16.30
CA ALA A 232 -7.46 -15.60 15.82
C ALA A 232 -7.15 -16.64 16.92
N GLY A 233 -7.30 -16.27 18.20
CA GLY A 233 -6.99 -17.15 19.34
C GLY A 233 -5.50 -17.48 19.48
N PHE A 234 -4.63 -16.60 19.01
CA PHE A 234 -3.18 -16.74 19.12
C PHE A 234 -2.63 -15.89 20.26
N HIS A 235 -1.82 -16.48 21.12
CA HIS A 235 -0.94 -15.74 22.03
C HIS A 235 0.37 -15.47 21.28
N ILE A 236 0.61 -14.20 20.92
CA ILE A 236 1.92 -13.72 20.47
C ILE A 236 2.67 -13.35 21.75
N GLU A 237 3.66 -14.16 22.15
CA GLU A 237 4.59 -13.74 23.20
C GLU A 237 5.44 -12.56 22.69
N PRO A 238 5.76 -11.58 23.57
CA PRO A 238 6.39 -10.32 23.21
C PRO A 238 7.84 -10.46 22.71
#